data_26b33da913fb70476e1512bd513499f8
#
_entry.id   26b33da913fb70476e1512bd513499f8
#
_cell.length_a   1.000
_cell.length_b   1.000
_cell.length_c   1.000
_cell.angle_alpha   90.00
_cell.angle_beta   90.00
_cell.angle_gamma   90.00
#
_symmetry.space_group_name_H-M   'P 1'
#
loop_
_entity.id
_entity.type
_entity.pdbx_description
1 polymer ?
#
loop_
_entity_poly.entity_id
_entity_poly.type
_entity_poly.pdbx_seq_one_letter_code
_entity_poly.pdbx_strand_id
1 'polypeptide(L)'
;MLFHELVQTSRRVAETSGRLAKVDLLAALLKRAAPEEIETAIAFLSGSPRQGRIGIGYATLQAAKPAHSAEAPTLELARVDATLQRLATTTGKGSAQTKERLLGELLTRGTVEEQEFLLHLVMGELRQGALEGLVTEAVARAAGLEPGTVRRATMLAADLGRVAHAALTRGAAGLSGFRVELFRPLEPMLAQAADDVRQALAHLGGEKGEAAFEYKLDGARIQVHKAGDEVRVFSRQLNDVTQAVPEVVEAVRRLPLHEAILDGEAIALRPDGTPLPFQVTMRRFGRKLDVERLRAELPLAFFFFDLLYADGAPLVDEPYARRFAALAAAVPAEQRVPRIVTSEAGEAGAFFERAIAAGQEGLMAKALEARYDAGARGAAWLKLKPAHTLDLVVLAAEWGHGRRRGRLSNLHLGARDADAGGFVMLGKTFKGMTDEMLDWQTAKLLELETRRELHVVYVRPELVVEVAFNGIQASPTYAGGLALRFARVVRYRPDKAADQSDTIEAVRQLHRRELGEL
;
A
#
# COMPACT_ATOMS: atom_id res chain seq x y z
N MET A 1 1.82 24.83 19.65
CA MET A 1 1.33 23.81 20.63
C MET A 1 2.47 23.02 21.21
N LEU A 2 2.28 22.45 22.41
CA LEU A 2 3.24 21.50 22.95
C LEU A 2 3.20 20.19 22.15
N PHE A 3 4.37 19.61 21.90
CA PHE A 3 4.48 18.32 21.21
C PHE A 3 3.76 17.20 21.96
N HIS A 4 3.76 17.28 23.28
CA HIS A 4 3.02 16.36 24.16
C HIS A 4 1.52 16.27 23.83
N GLU A 5 0.87 17.37 23.45
CA GLU A 5 -0.56 17.35 23.09
C GLU A 5 -0.83 16.46 21.86
N LEU A 6 0.06 16.51 20.88
CA LEU A 6 0.00 15.64 19.69
C LEU A 6 0.26 14.18 20.08
N VAL A 7 1.28 13.91 20.91
CA VAL A 7 1.63 12.58 21.39
C VAL A 7 0.47 11.94 22.15
N GLN A 8 -0.15 12.67 23.08
CA GLN A 8 -1.32 12.21 23.83
C GLN A 8 -2.53 11.95 22.91
N THR A 9 -2.75 12.82 21.92
CA THR A 9 -3.83 12.58 20.95
C THR A 9 -3.58 11.32 20.13
N SER A 10 -2.35 11.10 19.66
CA SER A 10 -1.96 9.90 18.92
C SER A 10 -2.19 8.64 19.77
N ARG A 11 -1.81 8.65 21.04
CA ARG A 11 -2.03 7.53 21.97
C ARG A 11 -3.52 7.24 22.18
N ARG A 12 -4.33 8.27 22.45
CA ARG A 12 -5.78 8.13 22.58
C ARG A 12 -6.43 7.57 21.32
N VAL A 13 -5.98 7.97 20.13
CA VAL A 13 -6.43 7.42 18.85
C VAL A 13 -6.06 5.94 18.74
N ALA A 14 -4.88 5.53 19.16
CA ALA A 14 -4.47 4.12 19.15
C ALA A 14 -5.33 3.25 20.09
N GLU A 15 -5.70 3.78 21.25
CA GLU A 15 -6.53 3.11 22.27
C GLU A 15 -8.03 3.09 21.91
N THR A 16 -8.49 3.95 20.99
CA THR A 16 -9.89 4.07 20.61
C THR A 16 -10.23 3.05 19.50
N SER A 17 -11.33 2.31 19.64
CA SER A 17 -11.80 1.36 18.63
C SER A 17 -12.72 2.00 17.56
N GLY A 18 -13.51 2.99 17.96
CA GLY A 18 -14.52 3.63 17.10
C GLY A 18 -13.93 4.60 16.07
N ARG A 19 -14.26 4.41 14.77
CA ARG A 19 -13.78 5.28 13.68
C ARG A 19 -14.14 6.75 13.91
N LEU A 20 -15.40 7.05 14.21
CA LEU A 20 -15.87 8.43 14.41
C LEU A 20 -15.20 9.09 15.62
N ALA A 21 -15.03 8.35 16.72
CA ALA A 21 -14.34 8.86 17.91
C ALA A 21 -12.87 9.19 17.63
N LYS A 22 -12.18 8.39 16.79
CA LYS A 22 -10.83 8.71 16.32
C LYS A 22 -10.79 10.02 15.52
N VAL A 23 -11.75 10.19 14.60
CA VAL A 23 -11.88 11.41 13.78
C VAL A 23 -12.11 12.62 14.68
N ASP A 24 -12.95 12.49 15.73
CA ASP A 24 -13.23 13.59 16.67
C ASP A 24 -11.99 14.00 17.48
N LEU A 25 -11.20 13.03 17.93
CA LEU A 25 -9.95 13.31 18.65
C LEU A 25 -8.94 14.06 17.79
N LEU A 26 -8.75 13.61 16.55
CA LEU A 26 -7.85 14.26 15.59
C LEU A 26 -8.34 15.67 15.21
N ALA A 27 -9.64 15.81 14.94
CA ALA A 27 -10.24 17.10 14.59
C ALA A 27 -10.13 18.14 15.74
N ALA A 28 -10.31 17.69 16.99
CA ALA A 28 -10.14 18.53 18.16
C ALA A 28 -8.71 19.05 18.33
N LEU A 29 -7.70 18.23 18.03
CA LEU A 29 -6.31 18.68 18.02
C LEU A 29 -6.06 19.70 16.90
N LEU A 30 -6.50 19.39 15.66
CA LEU A 30 -6.28 20.24 14.49
C LEU A 30 -6.91 21.62 14.63
N LYS A 31 -8.08 21.74 15.28
CA LYS A 31 -8.72 23.04 15.59
C LYS A 31 -7.89 23.95 16.50
N ARG A 32 -6.97 23.40 17.28
CA ARG A 32 -6.11 24.15 18.21
C ARG A 32 -4.73 24.44 17.64
N ALA A 33 -4.37 23.79 16.53
CA ALA A 33 -3.08 24.01 15.88
C ALA A 33 -3.02 25.41 15.29
N ALA A 34 -1.91 26.12 15.53
CA ALA A 34 -1.63 27.36 14.85
C ALA A 34 -1.40 27.12 13.34
N PRO A 35 -1.69 28.07 12.46
CA PRO A 35 -1.55 27.87 11.01
C PRO A 35 -0.21 27.26 10.60
N GLU A 36 0.89 27.73 11.14
CA GLU A 36 2.25 27.27 10.88
C GLU A 36 2.55 25.84 11.38
N GLU A 37 1.73 25.32 12.27
CA GLU A 37 1.90 23.99 12.86
C GLU A 37 1.10 22.89 12.13
N ILE A 38 0.09 23.29 11.34
CA ILE A 38 -0.88 22.35 10.74
C ILE A 38 -0.18 21.29 9.89
N GLU A 39 0.71 21.69 8.98
CA GLU A 39 1.40 20.75 8.09
C GLU A 39 2.24 19.74 8.87
N THR A 40 2.94 20.19 9.91
CA THR A 40 3.73 19.34 10.78
C THR A 40 2.85 18.38 11.59
N ALA A 41 1.74 18.88 12.14
CA ALA A 41 0.81 18.05 12.88
C ALA A 41 0.21 16.95 11.99
N ILE A 42 -0.20 17.29 10.76
CA ILE A 42 -0.70 16.33 9.78
C ILE A 42 0.34 15.26 9.44
N ALA A 43 1.58 15.65 9.16
CA ALA A 43 2.66 14.74 8.84
C ALA A 43 2.91 13.73 9.97
N PHE A 44 3.02 14.21 11.21
CA PHE A 44 3.26 13.37 12.39
C PHE A 44 2.08 12.44 12.69
N LEU A 45 0.84 12.93 12.58
CA LEU A 45 -0.37 12.12 12.71
C LEU A 45 -0.53 11.10 11.57
N SER A 46 0.05 11.35 10.41
CA SER A 46 0.11 10.40 9.31
C SER A 46 1.26 9.39 9.43
N GLY A 47 2.10 9.51 10.47
CA GLY A 47 3.17 8.57 10.78
C GLY A 47 4.48 8.81 10.06
N SER A 48 4.70 9.99 9.50
CA SER A 48 5.93 10.35 8.79
C SER A 48 6.37 11.77 9.11
N PRO A 49 7.67 12.03 9.22
CA PRO A 49 8.17 13.41 9.28
C PRO A 49 7.87 14.14 7.96
N ARG A 50 7.60 15.45 8.02
CA ARG A 50 7.37 16.30 6.84
C ARG A 50 8.54 16.28 5.86
N GLN A 51 9.75 16.07 6.37
CA GLN A 51 11.00 15.97 5.61
C GLN A 51 11.17 14.61 4.90
N GLY A 52 10.27 13.67 5.07
CA GLY A 52 10.40 12.31 4.56
C GLY A 52 11.53 11.54 5.25
N ARG A 53 12.39 10.88 4.46
CA ARG A 53 13.51 10.11 5.02
C ARG A 53 14.62 11.04 5.50
N ILE A 54 14.81 11.13 6.82
CA ILE A 54 15.84 11.95 7.46
C ILE A 54 17.22 11.28 7.54
N GLY A 55 17.36 10.06 6.99
CA GLY A 55 18.65 9.37 6.90
C GLY A 55 19.27 9.04 8.26
N ILE A 56 18.46 8.59 9.23
CA ILE A 56 18.89 8.09 10.52
C ILE A 56 18.64 6.57 10.54
N GLY A 57 19.69 5.80 10.81
CA GLY A 57 19.60 4.36 10.99
C GLY A 57 19.44 3.96 12.45
N TYR A 58 19.09 2.70 12.68
CA TYR A 58 18.89 2.14 14.03
C TYR A 58 20.08 2.35 14.98
N ALA A 59 21.31 2.19 14.48
CA ALA A 59 22.52 2.40 15.28
C ALA A 59 22.63 3.85 15.81
N THR A 60 22.36 4.85 14.96
CA THR A 60 22.35 6.27 15.38
C THR A 60 21.24 6.57 16.38
N LEU A 61 20.06 5.93 16.22
CA LEU A 61 18.96 6.05 17.18
C LEU A 61 19.34 5.51 18.56
N GLN A 62 19.96 4.34 18.61
CA GLN A 62 20.42 3.74 19.88
C GLN A 62 21.51 4.57 20.54
N ALA A 63 22.47 5.07 19.79
CA ALA A 63 23.55 5.92 20.31
C ALA A 63 23.05 7.28 20.83
N ALA A 64 22.00 7.83 20.21
CA ALA A 64 21.40 9.10 20.62
C ALA A 64 20.44 8.98 21.82
N LYS A 65 20.09 7.76 22.25
CA LYS A 65 19.12 7.56 23.35
C LYS A 65 19.72 8.08 24.68
N PRO A 66 19.09 9.10 25.32
CA PRO A 66 19.61 9.67 26.55
C PRO A 66 19.36 8.73 27.75
N ALA A 67 20.19 8.88 28.80
CA ALA A 67 20.01 8.16 30.05
C ALA A 67 18.80 8.65 30.87
N HIS A 68 18.32 9.87 30.62
CA HIS A 68 17.22 10.50 31.35
C HIS A 68 16.24 11.15 30.38
N SER A 69 14.98 11.25 30.80
CA SER A 69 13.91 11.98 30.12
C SER A 69 13.56 13.25 30.91
N ALA A 70 12.91 14.21 30.24
CA ALA A 70 12.34 15.35 30.93
C ALA A 70 11.18 14.92 31.86
N GLU A 71 11.09 15.54 33.04
CA GLU A 71 10.01 15.28 34.00
C GLU A 71 8.68 15.93 33.57
N ALA A 72 8.76 17.03 32.82
CA ALA A 72 7.58 17.76 32.35
C ALA A 72 7.70 18.07 30.84
N PRO A 73 6.56 18.08 30.10
CA PRO A 73 6.54 18.39 28.69
C PRO A 73 6.86 19.88 28.43
N THR A 74 7.94 20.13 27.73
CA THR A 74 8.39 21.50 27.37
C THR A 74 8.71 21.65 25.87
N LEU A 75 8.66 20.54 25.11
CA LEU A 75 8.93 20.57 23.69
C LEU A 75 7.77 21.18 22.92
N GLU A 76 8.07 22.20 22.12
CA GLU A 76 7.13 22.76 21.14
C GLU A 76 7.21 21.96 19.83
N LEU A 77 6.07 21.77 19.18
CA LEU A 77 5.96 21.06 17.89
C LEU A 77 6.88 21.68 16.83
N ALA A 78 6.93 23.00 16.75
CA ALA A 78 7.78 23.75 15.81
C ALA A 78 9.28 23.45 16.04
N ARG A 79 9.71 23.30 17.29
CA ARG A 79 11.11 22.96 17.61
C ARG A 79 11.46 21.54 17.18
N VAL A 80 10.54 20.60 17.36
CA VAL A 80 10.71 19.21 16.89
C VAL A 80 10.90 19.21 15.38
N ASP A 81 10.00 19.86 14.64
CA ASP A 81 10.07 19.96 13.16
C ASP A 81 11.38 20.59 12.69
N ALA A 82 11.77 21.72 13.29
CA ALA A 82 13.03 22.40 12.96
C ALA A 82 14.26 21.50 13.19
N THR A 83 14.24 20.67 14.24
CA THR A 83 15.34 19.72 14.50
C THR A 83 15.34 18.60 13.47
N LEU A 84 14.17 18.04 13.12
CA LEU A 84 14.06 17.03 12.06
C LEU A 84 14.51 17.59 10.69
N GLN A 85 14.21 18.86 10.41
CA GLN A 85 14.70 19.55 9.20
C GLN A 85 16.24 19.62 9.17
N ARG A 86 16.87 19.99 10.28
CA ARG A 86 18.34 20.02 10.41
C ARG A 86 18.93 18.62 10.23
N LEU A 87 18.31 17.59 10.81
CA LEU A 87 18.73 16.21 10.64
C LEU A 87 18.66 15.76 9.17
N ALA A 88 17.60 16.11 8.45
CA ALA A 88 17.42 15.77 7.04
C ALA A 88 18.47 16.43 6.13
N THR A 89 18.83 17.68 6.42
CA THR A 89 19.79 18.46 5.62
C THR A 89 21.26 18.20 5.98
N THR A 90 21.54 17.51 7.09
CA THR A 90 22.90 17.19 7.51
C THR A 90 23.47 16.06 6.65
N THR A 91 24.47 16.36 5.81
CA THR A 91 25.12 15.42 4.89
C THR A 91 26.64 15.58 4.92
N GLY A 92 27.38 14.63 4.33
CA GLY A 92 28.85 14.70 4.20
C GLY A 92 29.61 14.05 5.37
N LYS A 93 30.92 14.29 5.40
CA LYS A 93 31.85 13.71 6.39
C LYS A 93 31.51 14.22 7.80
N GLY A 94 31.35 13.31 8.77
CA GLY A 94 30.94 13.66 10.16
C GLY A 94 29.45 13.84 10.38
N SER A 95 28.60 13.66 9.34
CA SER A 95 27.16 13.81 9.46
C SER A 95 26.52 12.85 10.47
N ALA A 96 27.03 11.64 10.62
CA ALA A 96 26.50 10.65 11.57
C ALA A 96 26.62 11.15 13.02
N GLN A 97 27.78 11.65 13.41
CA GLN A 97 28.01 12.19 14.75
C GLN A 97 27.19 13.47 15.01
N THR A 98 27.06 14.34 13.99
CA THR A 98 26.21 15.53 14.10
C THR A 98 24.74 15.16 14.27
N LYS A 99 24.25 14.17 13.52
CA LYS A 99 22.87 13.65 13.64
C LYS A 99 22.63 13.03 15.01
N GLU A 100 23.56 12.22 15.51
CA GLU A 100 23.50 11.62 16.84
C GLU A 100 23.35 12.69 17.93
N ARG A 101 24.21 13.72 17.91
CA ARG A 101 24.16 14.83 18.86
C ARG A 101 22.83 15.61 18.80
N LEU A 102 22.38 16.00 17.60
CA LEU A 102 21.12 16.74 17.41
C LEU A 102 19.91 15.95 17.89
N LEU A 103 19.88 14.65 17.59
CA LEU A 103 18.82 13.77 18.04
C LEU A 103 18.86 13.56 19.57
N GLY A 104 20.05 13.36 20.14
CA GLY A 104 20.25 13.23 21.59
C GLY A 104 19.80 14.49 22.34
N GLU A 105 20.16 15.69 21.85
CA GLU A 105 19.70 16.96 22.43
C GLU A 105 18.17 17.10 22.39
N LEU A 106 17.53 16.64 21.30
CA LEU A 106 16.07 16.65 21.18
C LEU A 106 15.43 15.66 22.16
N LEU A 107 15.92 14.42 22.19
CA LEU A 107 15.37 13.36 23.04
C LEU A 107 15.54 13.69 24.54
N THR A 108 16.66 14.26 24.97
CA THR A 108 16.88 14.67 26.38
C THR A 108 15.83 15.66 26.88
N ARG A 109 15.23 16.46 25.99
CA ARG A 109 14.18 17.42 26.33
C ARG A 109 12.79 16.84 26.30
N GLY A 110 12.63 15.63 25.78
CA GLY A 110 11.34 14.94 25.68
C GLY A 110 11.06 14.11 26.94
N THR A 111 9.80 14.03 27.32
CA THR A 111 9.31 13.04 28.27
C THR A 111 9.47 11.63 27.69
N VAL A 112 9.32 10.59 28.52
CA VAL A 112 9.39 9.20 28.04
C VAL A 112 8.47 8.95 26.86
N GLU A 113 7.21 9.41 26.95
CA GLU A 113 6.20 9.24 25.89
C GLU A 113 6.56 10.00 24.60
N GLU A 114 7.11 11.20 24.73
CA GLU A 114 7.58 11.99 23.57
C GLU A 114 8.80 11.36 22.90
N GLN A 115 9.74 10.80 23.68
CA GLN A 115 10.88 10.05 23.16
C GLN A 115 10.43 8.81 22.37
N GLU A 116 9.52 8.00 22.92
CA GLU A 116 8.98 6.81 22.26
C GLU A 116 8.28 7.17 20.96
N PHE A 117 7.45 8.22 20.97
CA PHE A 117 6.78 8.69 19.76
C PHE A 117 7.77 9.12 18.67
N LEU A 118 8.79 9.92 19.03
CA LEU A 118 9.83 10.38 18.10
C LEU A 118 10.61 9.21 17.49
N LEU A 119 10.97 8.22 18.29
CA LEU A 119 11.67 7.04 17.82
C LEU A 119 10.83 6.27 16.77
N HIS A 120 9.57 6.01 17.09
CA HIS A 120 8.66 5.34 16.14
C HIS A 120 8.38 6.16 14.88
N LEU A 121 8.24 7.49 15.01
CA LEU A 121 8.04 8.40 13.88
C LEU A 121 9.23 8.37 12.92
N VAL A 122 10.46 8.45 13.45
CA VAL A 122 11.69 8.47 12.66
C VAL A 122 11.95 7.12 11.99
N MET A 123 11.57 6.01 12.63
CA MET A 123 11.67 4.67 12.07
C MET A 123 10.56 4.33 11.08
N GLY A 124 9.50 5.15 10.99
CA GLY A 124 8.30 4.85 10.20
C GLY A 124 7.46 3.70 10.78
N GLU A 125 7.55 3.47 12.08
CA GLU A 125 6.88 2.38 12.80
C GLU A 125 5.72 2.86 13.67
N LEU A 126 5.23 4.07 13.45
CA LEU A 126 4.13 4.63 14.23
C LEU A 126 2.82 3.89 13.94
N ARG A 127 2.38 3.03 14.84
CA ARG A 127 1.19 2.18 14.70
C ARG A 127 0.00 2.72 15.49
N GLN A 128 -0.41 3.93 15.23
CA GLN A 128 -1.52 4.59 15.93
C GLN A 128 -2.91 4.28 15.33
N GLY A 129 -2.98 3.55 14.20
CA GLY A 129 -4.24 3.23 13.54
C GLY A 129 -4.95 4.43 12.90
N ALA A 130 -4.29 5.58 12.79
CA ALA A 130 -4.72 6.72 11.99
C ALA A 130 -4.10 6.60 10.59
N LEU A 131 -4.83 5.92 9.69
CA LEU A 131 -4.49 5.93 8.27
C LEU A 131 -4.85 7.30 7.68
N GLU A 132 -4.20 7.66 6.59
CA GLU A 132 -4.39 8.93 5.87
C GLU A 132 -5.87 9.31 5.65
N GLY A 133 -6.72 8.32 5.34
CA GLY A 133 -8.17 8.54 5.20
C GLY A 133 -8.87 9.00 6.48
N LEU A 134 -8.38 8.60 7.69
CA LEU A 134 -8.92 9.12 8.95
C LEU A 134 -8.49 10.56 9.21
N VAL A 135 -7.23 10.88 8.89
CA VAL A 135 -6.70 12.24 9.02
C VAL A 135 -7.41 13.18 8.05
N THR A 136 -7.68 12.75 6.82
CA THR A 136 -8.48 13.52 5.82
C THR A 136 -9.89 13.83 6.33
N GLU A 137 -10.57 12.85 6.93
CA GLU A 137 -11.89 13.07 7.54
C GLU A 137 -11.83 14.00 8.75
N ALA A 138 -10.76 13.92 9.55
CA ALA A 138 -10.53 14.80 10.67
C ALA A 138 -10.30 16.26 10.23
N VAL A 139 -9.54 16.46 9.13
CA VAL A 139 -9.38 17.80 8.51
C VAL A 139 -10.73 18.36 8.06
N ALA A 140 -11.53 17.56 7.35
CA ALA A 140 -12.85 17.96 6.91
C ALA A 140 -13.74 18.36 8.09
N ARG A 141 -13.80 17.55 9.13
CA ARG A 141 -14.55 17.82 10.36
C ARG A 141 -14.03 19.05 11.10
N ALA A 142 -12.71 19.23 11.19
CA ALA A 142 -12.12 20.39 11.83
C ALA A 142 -12.44 21.70 11.10
N ALA A 143 -12.44 21.66 9.77
CA ALA A 143 -12.75 22.81 8.91
C ALA A 143 -14.26 23.02 8.66
N GLY A 144 -15.14 22.11 9.10
CA GLY A 144 -16.58 22.17 8.82
C GLY A 144 -16.92 21.94 7.34
N LEU A 145 -16.14 21.11 6.65
CA LEU A 145 -16.27 20.82 5.22
C LEU A 145 -16.72 19.36 4.98
N GLU A 146 -17.29 19.12 3.80
CA GLU A 146 -17.59 17.77 3.35
C GLU A 146 -16.29 16.97 3.11
N PRO A 147 -16.19 15.71 3.60
CA PRO A 147 -14.98 14.89 3.44
C PRO A 147 -14.57 14.69 1.98
N GLY A 148 -15.52 14.62 1.04
CA GLY A 148 -15.27 14.50 -0.40
C GLY A 148 -14.49 15.68 -0.96
N THR A 149 -14.80 16.91 -0.50
CA THR A 149 -14.11 18.13 -0.95
C THR A 149 -12.63 18.13 -0.52
N VAL A 150 -12.35 17.77 0.73
CA VAL A 150 -10.98 17.67 1.25
C VAL A 150 -10.21 16.58 0.54
N ARG A 151 -10.82 15.39 0.36
CA ARG A 151 -10.21 14.27 -0.36
C ARG A 151 -9.85 14.64 -1.79
N ARG A 152 -10.75 15.31 -2.50
CA ARG A 152 -10.49 15.79 -3.86
C ARG A 152 -9.30 16.77 -3.90
N ALA A 153 -9.26 17.72 -3.00
CA ALA A 153 -8.15 18.67 -2.91
C ALA A 153 -6.82 17.93 -2.62
N THR A 154 -6.85 16.93 -1.73
CA THR A 154 -5.67 16.08 -1.42
C THR A 154 -5.19 15.32 -2.64
N MET A 155 -6.11 14.72 -3.42
CA MET A 155 -5.79 14.07 -4.68
C MET A 155 -5.03 15.00 -5.63
N LEU A 156 -5.54 16.22 -5.82
CA LEU A 156 -4.97 17.21 -6.74
C LEU A 156 -3.64 17.79 -6.23
N ALA A 157 -3.50 17.95 -4.92
CA ALA A 157 -2.30 18.50 -4.30
C ALA A 157 -1.20 17.45 -4.07
N ALA A 158 -1.57 16.17 -3.95
CA ALA A 158 -0.72 15.08 -3.45
C ALA A 158 0.00 15.41 -2.12
N ASP A 159 -0.64 16.27 -1.31
CA ASP A 159 -0.08 16.79 -0.06
C ASP A 159 -1.21 17.18 0.90
N LEU A 160 -1.54 16.24 1.81
CA LEU A 160 -2.59 16.45 2.80
C LEU A 160 -2.26 17.60 3.77
N GLY A 161 -0.99 17.85 4.07
CA GLY A 161 -0.55 18.95 4.94
C GLY A 161 -0.95 20.31 4.38
N ARG A 162 -0.61 20.58 3.12
CA ARG A 162 -0.99 21.81 2.41
C ARG A 162 -2.50 21.97 2.29
N VAL A 163 -3.21 20.88 2.01
CA VAL A 163 -4.68 20.90 1.93
C VAL A 163 -5.29 21.18 3.30
N ALA A 164 -4.79 20.57 4.36
CA ALA A 164 -5.24 20.83 5.72
C ALA A 164 -4.98 22.28 6.13
N HIS A 165 -3.81 22.82 5.84
CA HIS A 165 -3.51 24.24 6.07
C HIS A 165 -4.51 25.14 5.34
N ALA A 166 -4.76 24.91 4.04
CA ALA A 166 -5.71 25.68 3.26
C ALA A 166 -7.16 25.56 3.77
N ALA A 167 -7.57 24.33 4.13
CA ALA A 167 -8.91 24.04 4.66
C ALA A 167 -9.16 24.74 6.01
N LEU A 168 -8.20 24.63 6.93
CA LEU A 168 -8.35 25.15 8.30
C LEU A 168 -8.20 26.68 8.38
N THR A 169 -7.42 27.27 7.47
CA THR A 169 -7.20 28.73 7.47
C THR A 169 -8.17 29.50 6.58
N ARG A 170 -8.65 28.91 5.48
CA ARG A 170 -9.46 29.60 4.46
C ARG A 170 -10.75 28.87 4.09
N GLY A 171 -11.05 27.74 4.74
CA GLY A 171 -12.26 26.96 4.47
C GLY A 171 -12.34 26.44 3.02
N ALA A 172 -13.56 26.37 2.49
CA ALA A 172 -13.82 25.91 1.12
C ALA A 172 -13.10 26.75 0.05
N ALA A 173 -13.00 28.06 0.26
CA ALA A 173 -12.29 28.95 -0.67
C ALA A 173 -10.80 28.61 -0.79
N GLY A 174 -10.17 28.14 0.28
CA GLY A 174 -8.78 27.68 0.25
C GLY A 174 -8.58 26.44 -0.61
N LEU A 175 -9.60 25.58 -0.72
CA LEU A 175 -9.54 24.34 -1.47
C LEU A 175 -9.80 24.51 -2.97
N SER A 176 -10.51 25.58 -3.39
CA SER A 176 -10.82 25.85 -4.80
C SER A 176 -9.59 26.15 -5.67
N GLY A 177 -8.46 26.48 -5.05
CA GLY A 177 -7.19 26.73 -5.74
C GLY A 177 -6.43 25.47 -6.17
N PHE A 178 -6.77 24.28 -5.64
CA PHE A 178 -6.11 23.04 -6.05
C PHE A 178 -6.67 22.55 -7.39
N ARG A 179 -5.77 22.38 -8.36
CA ARG A 179 -6.08 21.98 -9.73
C ARG A 179 -5.09 20.90 -10.17
N VAL A 180 -5.42 20.25 -11.31
CA VAL A 180 -4.44 19.40 -12.01
C VAL A 180 -3.33 20.30 -12.54
N GLU A 181 -2.10 20.02 -12.17
CA GLU A 181 -0.90 20.75 -12.59
C GLU A 181 0.10 19.77 -13.22
N LEU A 182 0.66 20.15 -14.37
CA LEU A 182 1.71 19.34 -14.99
C LEU A 182 2.96 19.29 -14.09
N PHE A 183 3.61 18.15 -14.10
CA PHE A 183 4.80 17.84 -13.28
C PHE A 183 4.57 17.82 -11.76
N ARG A 184 3.30 17.90 -11.37
CA ARG A 184 2.85 17.61 -10.02
C ARG A 184 1.99 16.35 -10.04
N PRO A 185 2.51 15.21 -9.57
CA PRO A 185 1.78 13.95 -9.68
C PRO A 185 0.53 13.95 -8.80
N LEU A 186 -0.53 13.31 -9.31
CA LEU A 186 -1.78 13.10 -8.61
C LEU A 186 -1.69 11.83 -7.77
N GLU A 187 -2.39 11.79 -6.63
CA GLU A 187 -2.52 10.53 -5.90
C GLU A 187 -3.18 9.46 -6.77
N PRO A 188 -2.66 8.21 -6.71
CA PRO A 188 -3.19 7.14 -7.53
C PRO A 188 -4.54 6.64 -7.00
N MET A 189 -5.50 6.44 -7.89
CA MET A 189 -6.74 5.73 -7.58
C MET A 189 -6.44 4.28 -7.21
N LEU A 190 -7.12 3.76 -6.17
CA LEU A 190 -6.90 2.42 -5.64
C LEU A 190 -8.12 1.52 -5.88
N ALA A 191 -7.89 0.21 -6.01
CA ALA A 191 -8.93 -0.80 -6.21
C ALA A 191 -9.22 -1.58 -4.94
N GLN A 192 -10.49 -1.93 -4.75
CA GLN A 192 -10.92 -2.97 -3.80
C GLN A 192 -10.76 -4.36 -4.42
N ALA A 193 -10.83 -5.41 -3.60
CA ALA A 193 -10.88 -6.78 -4.12
C ALA A 193 -12.33 -7.16 -4.42
N ALA A 194 -12.53 -7.90 -5.51
CA ALA A 194 -13.75 -8.66 -5.77
C ALA A 194 -13.40 -10.15 -5.81
N ASP A 195 -14.35 -10.98 -5.43
CA ASP A 195 -14.14 -12.42 -5.34
C ASP A 195 -14.19 -13.06 -6.74
N ASP A 196 -15.09 -12.57 -7.61
CA ASP A 196 -15.25 -13.07 -8.96
C ASP A 196 -15.81 -11.99 -9.93
N VAL A 197 -15.88 -12.34 -11.22
CA VAL A 197 -16.35 -11.44 -12.29
C VAL A 197 -17.86 -11.08 -12.16
N ARG A 198 -18.69 -11.97 -11.57
CA ARG A 198 -20.13 -11.72 -11.37
C ARG A 198 -20.34 -10.67 -10.30
N GLN A 199 -19.61 -10.80 -9.18
CA GLN A 199 -19.62 -9.79 -8.12
C GLN A 199 -19.14 -8.44 -8.66
N ALA A 200 -18.09 -8.42 -9.48
CA ALA A 200 -17.59 -7.20 -10.08
C ALA A 200 -18.63 -6.55 -11.00
N LEU A 201 -19.28 -7.30 -11.88
CA LEU A 201 -20.36 -6.80 -12.74
C LEU A 201 -21.56 -6.28 -11.93
N ALA A 202 -22.02 -7.04 -10.93
CA ALA A 202 -23.12 -6.62 -10.07
C ALA A 202 -22.84 -5.30 -9.34
N HIS A 203 -21.57 -5.05 -9.02
CA HIS A 203 -21.17 -3.84 -8.29
C HIS A 203 -20.91 -2.64 -9.20
N LEU A 204 -20.31 -2.86 -10.40
CA LEU A 204 -19.81 -1.80 -11.27
C LEU A 204 -20.70 -1.52 -12.48
N GLY A 205 -21.61 -2.43 -12.83
CA GLY A 205 -22.32 -2.40 -14.11
C GLY A 205 -23.28 -1.22 -14.31
N GLY A 206 -23.64 -0.49 -13.26
CA GLY A 206 -24.56 0.65 -13.36
C GLY A 206 -25.91 0.25 -13.99
N GLU A 207 -26.57 1.20 -14.67
CA GLU A 207 -27.89 0.97 -15.30
C GLU A 207 -27.82 0.01 -16.51
N LYS A 208 -26.69 -0.05 -17.21
CA LYS A 208 -26.50 -0.91 -18.40
C LYS A 208 -25.96 -2.29 -18.07
N GLY A 209 -25.58 -2.55 -16.82
CA GLY A 209 -24.94 -3.78 -16.41
C GLY A 209 -23.51 -3.97 -16.94
N GLU A 210 -22.91 -2.97 -17.60
CA GLU A 210 -21.60 -3.05 -18.27
C GLU A 210 -20.47 -2.55 -17.37
N ALA A 211 -19.33 -3.25 -17.43
CA ALA A 211 -18.08 -2.81 -16.81
C ALA A 211 -16.91 -3.02 -17.78
N ALA A 212 -15.85 -2.23 -17.61
CA ALA A 212 -14.60 -2.47 -18.31
C ALA A 212 -13.74 -3.45 -17.51
N PHE A 213 -13.17 -4.44 -18.21
CA PHE A 213 -12.21 -5.39 -17.66
C PHE A 213 -10.88 -5.21 -18.38
N GLU A 214 -9.81 -5.07 -17.64
CA GLU A 214 -8.46 -4.84 -18.13
C GLU A 214 -7.50 -5.85 -17.52
N TYR A 215 -6.45 -6.22 -18.23
CA TYR A 215 -5.39 -7.05 -17.64
C TYR A 215 -4.77 -6.33 -16.45
N LYS A 216 -4.69 -7.04 -15.34
CA LYS A 216 -3.96 -6.57 -14.16
C LYS A 216 -2.52 -7.00 -14.28
N LEU A 217 -1.69 -6.08 -14.69
CA LEU A 217 -0.25 -6.29 -14.83
C LEU A 217 0.43 -6.35 -13.45
N ASP A 218 1.46 -7.17 -13.29
CA ASP A 218 2.30 -7.24 -12.08
C ASP A 218 3.61 -6.46 -12.30
N GLY A 219 3.48 -5.18 -12.59
CA GLY A 219 4.57 -4.26 -12.88
C GLY A 219 4.70 -3.13 -11.85
N ALA A 220 5.40 -2.09 -12.24
CA ALA A 220 5.53 -0.85 -11.49
C ALA A 220 4.58 0.21 -12.05
N ARG A 221 3.59 0.63 -11.25
CA ARG A 221 2.68 1.71 -11.65
C ARG A 221 3.45 3.00 -11.85
N ILE A 222 3.19 3.65 -12.96
CA ILE A 222 3.78 4.92 -13.37
C ILE A 222 2.69 5.93 -13.70
N GLN A 223 2.94 7.20 -13.35
CA GLN A 223 2.17 8.34 -13.84
C GLN A 223 3.12 9.20 -14.68
N VAL A 224 2.76 9.45 -15.93
CA VAL A 224 3.62 10.15 -16.88
C VAL A 224 3.05 11.50 -17.22
N HIS A 225 3.83 12.55 -17.03
CA HIS A 225 3.49 13.93 -17.37
C HIS A 225 4.30 14.39 -18.58
N LYS A 226 3.65 15.04 -19.51
CA LYS A 226 4.25 15.63 -20.72
C LYS A 226 3.83 17.10 -20.85
N ALA A 227 4.79 17.95 -21.21
CA ALA A 227 4.56 19.30 -21.74
C ALA A 227 5.60 19.59 -22.82
N GLY A 228 5.16 19.61 -24.08
CA GLY A 228 6.07 19.66 -25.22
C GLY A 228 7.04 18.46 -25.23
N ASP A 229 8.33 18.73 -25.22
CA ASP A 229 9.38 17.72 -25.17
C ASP A 229 9.76 17.28 -23.74
N GLU A 230 9.34 18.05 -22.72
CA GLU A 230 9.58 17.67 -21.34
C GLU A 230 8.63 16.54 -20.93
N VAL A 231 9.20 15.43 -20.46
CA VAL A 231 8.46 14.29 -19.95
C VAL A 231 9.05 13.91 -18.59
N ARG A 232 8.18 13.76 -17.59
CA ARG A 232 8.54 13.24 -16.26
C ARG A 232 7.69 12.04 -15.92
N VAL A 233 8.31 11.07 -15.25
CA VAL A 233 7.66 9.83 -14.84
C VAL A 233 7.73 9.72 -13.33
N PHE A 234 6.57 9.47 -12.71
CA PHE A 234 6.43 9.33 -11.27
C PHE A 234 6.00 7.91 -10.92
N SER A 235 6.57 7.35 -9.86
CA SER A 235 6.20 6.05 -9.33
C SER A 235 4.86 6.13 -8.58
N ARG A 236 4.32 4.96 -8.18
CA ARG A 236 3.13 4.86 -7.31
C ARG A 236 3.23 5.68 -6.02
N GLN A 237 4.45 5.90 -5.51
CA GLN A 237 4.72 6.70 -4.31
C GLN A 237 5.02 8.15 -4.65
N LEU A 238 4.72 8.59 -5.89
CA LEU A 238 4.91 9.94 -6.40
C LEU A 238 6.38 10.41 -6.45
N ASN A 239 7.33 9.47 -6.34
CA ASN A 239 8.76 9.78 -6.53
C ASN A 239 9.07 9.92 -8.03
N ASP A 240 9.88 10.91 -8.38
CA ASP A 240 10.40 11.05 -9.75
C ASP A 240 11.36 9.89 -10.07
N VAL A 241 11.00 9.13 -11.09
CA VAL A 241 11.73 7.96 -11.61
C VAL A 241 12.09 8.12 -13.09
N THR A 242 12.00 9.33 -13.63
CA THR A 242 12.20 9.67 -15.04
C THR A 242 13.46 9.05 -15.62
N GLN A 243 14.58 9.16 -14.88
CA GLN A 243 15.87 8.63 -15.33
C GLN A 243 15.94 7.09 -15.38
N ALA A 244 15.08 6.40 -14.64
CA ALA A 244 15.07 4.94 -14.59
C ALA A 244 14.34 4.29 -15.78
N VAL A 245 13.50 5.05 -16.51
CA VAL A 245 12.61 4.54 -17.55
C VAL A 245 12.68 5.37 -18.86
N PRO A 246 13.87 5.51 -19.48
CA PRO A 246 14.06 6.32 -20.68
C PRO A 246 13.18 5.87 -21.85
N GLU A 247 12.87 4.56 -21.98
CA GLU A 247 11.98 4.02 -22.99
C GLU A 247 10.56 4.58 -22.90
N VAL A 248 10.04 4.81 -21.70
CA VAL A 248 8.74 5.46 -21.48
C VAL A 248 8.80 6.93 -21.89
N VAL A 249 9.85 7.63 -21.50
CA VAL A 249 10.08 9.04 -21.84
C VAL A 249 10.11 9.24 -23.34
N GLU A 250 10.89 8.42 -24.06
CA GLU A 250 11.03 8.48 -25.51
C GLU A 250 9.71 8.20 -26.24
N ALA A 251 8.95 7.22 -25.79
CA ALA A 251 7.66 6.88 -26.38
C ALA A 251 6.61 7.96 -26.16
N VAL A 252 6.48 8.46 -24.93
CA VAL A 252 5.49 9.49 -24.59
C VAL A 252 5.81 10.83 -25.26
N ARG A 253 7.09 11.15 -25.48
CA ARG A 253 7.49 12.33 -26.24
C ARG A 253 6.93 12.33 -27.67
N ARG A 254 6.77 11.15 -28.28
CA ARG A 254 6.24 10.97 -29.65
C ARG A 254 4.71 10.99 -29.74
N LEU A 255 3.98 10.95 -28.62
CA LEU A 255 2.52 10.98 -28.64
C LEU A 255 2.01 12.31 -29.23
N PRO A 256 0.88 12.29 -29.96
CA PRO A 256 0.31 13.46 -30.62
C PRO A 256 -0.43 14.41 -29.66
N LEU A 257 0.01 14.50 -28.42
CA LEU A 257 -0.48 15.42 -27.40
C LEU A 257 0.65 16.39 -27.04
N HIS A 258 0.36 17.68 -26.95
CA HIS A 258 1.33 18.65 -26.45
C HIS A 258 1.47 18.54 -24.93
N GLU A 259 0.34 18.38 -24.24
CA GLU A 259 0.29 18.23 -22.78
C GLU A 259 -0.49 16.97 -22.40
N ALA A 260 0.03 16.16 -21.47
CA ALA A 260 -0.66 14.96 -21.02
C ALA A 260 -0.29 14.57 -19.59
N ILE A 261 -1.25 13.94 -18.88
CA ILE A 261 -1.01 13.13 -17.68
C ILE A 261 -1.61 11.76 -17.94
N LEU A 262 -0.76 10.75 -18.01
CA LEU A 262 -1.11 9.36 -18.29
C LEU A 262 -0.88 8.51 -17.04
N ASP A 263 -1.76 7.55 -16.78
CA ASP A 263 -1.58 6.53 -15.73
C ASP A 263 -1.38 5.18 -16.41
N GLY A 264 -0.36 4.44 -15.99
CA GLY A 264 0.05 3.20 -16.64
C GLY A 264 0.86 2.28 -15.74
N GLU A 265 1.33 1.19 -16.32
CA GLU A 265 2.19 0.20 -15.67
C GLU A 265 3.41 -0.06 -16.55
N ALA A 266 4.61 -0.05 -15.95
CA ALA A 266 5.84 -0.48 -16.59
C ALA A 266 6.21 -1.88 -16.10
N ILE A 267 6.57 -2.79 -17.03
CA ILE A 267 6.77 -4.19 -16.73
C ILE A 267 7.90 -4.77 -17.57
N ALA A 268 8.73 -5.62 -16.99
CA ALA A 268 9.71 -6.39 -17.73
C ALA A 268 9.06 -7.66 -18.30
N LEU A 269 9.26 -7.91 -19.59
CA LEU A 269 8.71 -9.06 -20.30
C LEU A 269 9.83 -10.00 -20.77
N ARG A 270 9.50 -11.27 -20.88
CA ARG A 270 10.31 -12.26 -21.58
C ARG A 270 10.18 -12.06 -23.11
N PRO A 271 11.06 -12.69 -23.92
CA PRO A 271 10.95 -12.61 -25.39
C PRO A 271 9.63 -13.13 -25.97
N ASP A 272 8.94 -14.02 -25.25
CA ASP A 272 7.62 -14.56 -25.61
C ASP A 272 6.45 -13.64 -25.21
N GLY A 273 6.73 -12.48 -24.58
CA GLY A 273 5.75 -11.52 -24.13
C GLY A 273 5.16 -11.80 -22.74
N THR A 274 5.56 -12.88 -22.07
CA THR A 274 5.11 -13.17 -20.70
C THR A 274 5.85 -12.30 -19.67
N PRO A 275 5.19 -11.90 -18.56
CA PRO A 275 5.81 -11.04 -17.56
C PRO A 275 6.94 -11.75 -16.80
N LEU A 276 8.00 -10.99 -16.50
CA LEU A 276 8.98 -11.39 -15.51
C LEU A 276 8.45 -11.08 -14.09
N PRO A 277 8.94 -11.78 -13.05
CA PRO A 277 8.55 -11.50 -11.68
C PRO A 277 8.71 -10.01 -11.31
N PHE A 278 7.78 -9.46 -10.52
CA PHE A 278 7.77 -8.08 -10.05
C PHE A 278 9.12 -7.57 -9.54
N GLN A 279 9.84 -8.40 -8.77
CA GLN A 279 11.16 -8.06 -8.22
C GLN A 279 12.19 -7.77 -9.31
N VAL A 280 12.08 -8.41 -10.47
CA VAL A 280 12.97 -8.18 -11.63
C VAL A 280 12.67 -6.81 -12.23
N THR A 281 11.39 -6.48 -12.46
CA THR A 281 10.97 -5.14 -12.90
C THR A 281 11.48 -4.06 -11.94
N MET A 282 11.35 -4.27 -10.63
CA MET A 282 11.78 -3.30 -9.61
C MET A 282 13.29 -3.05 -9.58
N ARG A 283 14.12 -3.93 -10.13
CA ARG A 283 15.57 -3.69 -10.25
C ARG A 283 15.88 -2.46 -11.12
N ARG A 284 15.02 -2.12 -12.08
CA ARG A 284 15.13 -0.92 -12.92
C ARG A 284 14.87 0.35 -12.12
N PHE A 285 13.89 0.35 -11.22
CA PHE A 285 13.45 1.52 -10.45
C PHE A 285 14.35 1.85 -9.25
N GLY A 286 15.15 0.89 -8.77
CA GLY A 286 16.00 1.04 -7.59
C GLY A 286 17.40 1.61 -7.85
N ARG A 287 17.82 1.78 -9.11
CA ARG A 287 19.20 2.18 -9.46
C ARG A 287 19.23 3.49 -10.23
N LYS A 288 20.13 4.38 -9.82
CA LYS A 288 20.41 5.65 -10.51
C LYS A 288 21.66 5.61 -11.41
N LEU A 289 22.45 4.54 -11.30
CA LEU A 289 23.68 4.32 -12.05
C LEU A 289 23.49 3.16 -13.05
N ASP A 290 24.21 3.21 -14.18
CA ASP A 290 24.21 2.18 -15.24
C ASP A 290 22.87 1.96 -15.95
N VAL A 291 22.04 3.01 -16.09
CA VAL A 291 20.67 2.90 -16.67
C VAL A 291 20.71 2.33 -18.08
N GLU A 292 21.63 2.76 -18.96
CA GLU A 292 21.72 2.27 -20.35
C GLU A 292 22.07 0.79 -20.41
N ARG A 293 22.97 0.32 -19.58
CA ARG A 293 23.29 -1.12 -19.48
C ARG A 293 22.09 -1.92 -19.02
N LEU A 294 21.42 -1.44 -17.97
CA LEU A 294 20.21 -2.11 -17.46
C LEU A 294 19.06 -2.08 -18.45
N ARG A 295 18.92 -1.02 -19.24
CA ARG A 295 17.94 -0.93 -20.34
C ARG A 295 18.19 -2.02 -21.38
N ALA A 296 19.45 -2.25 -21.76
CA ALA A 296 19.81 -3.29 -22.71
C ALA A 296 19.60 -4.71 -22.15
N GLU A 297 19.94 -4.93 -20.86
CA GLU A 297 19.80 -6.23 -20.20
C GLU A 297 18.34 -6.55 -19.85
N LEU A 298 17.53 -5.55 -19.51
CA LEU A 298 16.17 -5.69 -19.01
C LEU A 298 15.29 -4.56 -19.56
N PRO A 299 14.90 -4.61 -20.84
CA PRO A 299 14.01 -3.61 -21.41
C PRO A 299 12.62 -3.67 -20.75
N LEU A 300 12.00 -2.50 -20.56
CA LEU A 300 10.64 -2.41 -20.02
C LEU A 300 9.63 -2.18 -21.15
N ALA A 301 8.57 -2.98 -21.14
CA ALA A 301 7.31 -2.63 -21.77
C ALA A 301 6.49 -1.74 -20.83
N PHE A 302 5.55 -0.98 -21.38
CA PHE A 302 4.64 -0.14 -20.59
C PHE A 302 3.28 -0.08 -21.27
N PHE A 303 2.25 -0.01 -20.42
CA PHE A 303 0.87 -0.02 -20.89
C PHE A 303 0.08 1.02 -20.13
N PHE A 304 -0.52 1.96 -20.86
CA PHE A 304 -1.38 2.98 -20.28
C PHE A 304 -2.83 2.48 -20.17
N PHE A 305 -3.49 2.86 -19.08
CA PHE A 305 -4.86 2.46 -18.78
C PHE A 305 -5.77 3.64 -18.41
N ASP A 306 -5.24 4.86 -18.29
CA ASP A 306 -6.03 6.07 -18.05
C ASP A 306 -5.31 7.32 -18.58
N LEU A 307 -6.10 8.36 -18.95
CA LEU A 307 -5.64 9.67 -19.34
C LEU A 307 -6.35 10.71 -18.46
N LEU A 308 -5.58 11.44 -17.67
CA LEU A 308 -6.09 12.31 -16.62
C LEU A 308 -6.08 13.79 -17.00
N TYR A 309 -5.30 14.13 -18.02
CA TYR A 309 -5.17 15.50 -18.55
C TYR A 309 -4.68 15.42 -20.01
N ALA A 310 -5.24 16.26 -20.88
CA ALA A 310 -4.86 16.38 -22.27
C ALA A 310 -5.02 17.81 -22.77
N ASP A 311 -3.97 18.42 -23.30
CA ASP A 311 -3.93 19.71 -24.01
C ASP A 311 -4.79 20.81 -23.38
N GLY A 312 -4.54 21.12 -22.11
CA GLY A 312 -5.26 22.14 -21.34
C GLY A 312 -6.53 21.65 -20.64
N ALA A 313 -7.02 20.42 -20.95
CA ALA A 313 -8.26 19.90 -20.40
C ALA A 313 -8.00 18.87 -19.28
N PRO A 314 -8.41 19.13 -18.01
CA PRO A 314 -8.41 18.13 -16.96
C PRO A 314 -9.53 17.11 -17.21
N LEU A 315 -9.17 15.82 -17.25
CA LEU A 315 -10.11 14.73 -17.49
C LEU A 315 -10.51 13.97 -16.22
N VAL A 316 -9.92 14.26 -15.09
CA VAL A 316 -10.16 13.55 -13.82
C VAL A 316 -11.63 13.51 -13.41
N ASP A 317 -12.44 14.48 -13.80
CA ASP A 317 -13.87 14.57 -13.54
C ASP A 317 -14.75 13.91 -14.59
N GLU A 318 -14.17 13.55 -15.72
CA GLU A 318 -14.88 12.87 -16.80
C GLU A 318 -15.11 11.39 -16.44
N PRO A 319 -16.20 10.77 -16.94
CA PRO A 319 -16.40 9.34 -16.85
C PRO A 319 -15.22 8.53 -17.40
N TYR A 320 -14.90 7.38 -16.78
CA TYR A 320 -13.81 6.52 -17.24
C TYR A 320 -13.94 6.16 -18.73
N ALA A 321 -15.16 5.91 -19.22
CA ALA A 321 -15.40 5.65 -20.63
C ALA A 321 -14.87 6.77 -21.55
N ARG A 322 -15.07 8.04 -21.19
CA ARG A 322 -14.54 9.20 -21.93
C ARG A 322 -13.02 9.33 -21.82
N ARG A 323 -12.47 9.13 -20.62
CA ARG A 323 -11.01 9.17 -20.41
C ARG A 323 -10.29 8.09 -21.23
N PHE A 324 -10.87 6.87 -21.25
CA PHE A 324 -10.29 5.80 -22.07
C PHE A 324 -10.46 6.04 -23.57
N ALA A 325 -11.57 6.62 -24.03
CA ALA A 325 -11.73 7.01 -25.44
C ALA A 325 -10.67 8.03 -25.86
N ALA A 326 -10.39 9.04 -25.02
CA ALA A 326 -9.32 10.00 -25.25
C ALA A 326 -7.93 9.34 -25.23
N LEU A 327 -7.68 8.40 -24.32
CA LEU A 327 -6.47 7.58 -24.30
C LEU A 327 -6.31 6.79 -25.61
N ALA A 328 -7.38 6.16 -26.06
CA ALA A 328 -7.37 5.33 -27.28
C ALA A 328 -7.14 6.13 -28.57
N ALA A 329 -7.52 7.40 -28.56
CA ALA A 329 -7.26 8.32 -29.69
C ALA A 329 -5.79 8.79 -29.73
N ALA A 330 -5.12 8.87 -28.59
CA ALA A 330 -3.78 9.47 -28.46
C ALA A 330 -2.65 8.46 -28.35
N VAL A 331 -2.92 7.26 -27.82
CA VAL A 331 -1.91 6.25 -27.50
C VAL A 331 -2.07 5.03 -28.42
N PRO A 332 -0.99 4.52 -29.04
CA PRO A 332 -1.02 3.31 -29.87
C PRO A 332 -1.59 2.09 -29.13
N ALA A 333 -2.25 1.18 -29.85
CA ALA A 333 -2.95 0.03 -29.26
C ALA A 333 -2.01 -0.88 -28.46
N GLU A 334 -0.79 -1.07 -28.93
CA GLU A 334 0.26 -1.89 -28.30
C GLU A 334 0.81 -1.28 -26.99
N GLN A 335 0.55 -0.01 -26.75
CA GLN A 335 0.92 0.70 -25.52
C GLN A 335 -0.28 0.92 -24.58
N ARG A 336 -1.41 0.30 -24.88
CA ARG A 336 -2.60 0.32 -24.04
C ARG A 336 -2.83 -1.03 -23.40
N VAL A 337 -3.32 -1.03 -22.15
CA VAL A 337 -3.67 -2.28 -21.48
C VAL A 337 -4.75 -3.03 -22.30
N PRO A 338 -4.63 -4.36 -22.49
CA PRO A 338 -5.68 -5.18 -23.09
C PRO A 338 -6.98 -5.04 -22.29
N ARG A 339 -8.10 -4.80 -23.00
CA ARG A 339 -9.37 -4.40 -22.39
C ARG A 339 -10.57 -4.95 -23.14
N ILE A 340 -11.62 -5.31 -22.42
CA ILE A 340 -12.98 -5.51 -22.95
C ILE A 340 -13.99 -4.67 -22.15
N VAL A 341 -15.13 -4.42 -22.73
CA VAL A 341 -16.32 -3.88 -22.04
C VAL A 341 -17.45 -4.86 -22.26
N THR A 342 -18.06 -5.33 -21.21
CA THR A 342 -19.12 -6.33 -21.29
C THR A 342 -20.07 -6.29 -20.11
N SER A 343 -21.30 -6.74 -20.31
CA SER A 343 -22.29 -7.08 -19.28
C SER A 343 -22.31 -8.59 -19.00
N GLU A 344 -21.65 -9.39 -19.84
CA GLU A 344 -21.73 -10.84 -19.83
C GLU A 344 -20.64 -11.47 -18.94
N ALA A 345 -21.05 -12.10 -17.84
CA ALA A 345 -20.13 -12.74 -16.90
C ALA A 345 -19.30 -13.87 -17.56
N GLY A 346 -19.86 -14.54 -18.57
CA GLY A 346 -19.14 -15.57 -19.35
C GLY A 346 -17.99 -15.00 -20.17
N GLU A 347 -18.21 -13.84 -20.83
CA GLU A 347 -17.19 -13.14 -21.61
C GLU A 347 -16.08 -12.59 -20.71
N ALA A 348 -16.47 -11.95 -19.58
CA ALA A 348 -15.53 -11.47 -18.58
C ALA A 348 -14.70 -12.61 -17.97
N GLY A 349 -15.32 -13.77 -17.72
CA GLY A 349 -14.64 -14.99 -17.25
C GLY A 349 -13.62 -15.52 -18.25
N ALA A 350 -14.02 -15.62 -19.55
CA ALA A 350 -13.09 -16.03 -20.60
C ALA A 350 -11.92 -15.04 -20.76
N PHE A 351 -12.16 -13.75 -20.56
CA PHE A 351 -11.08 -12.74 -20.58
C PHE A 351 -10.15 -12.88 -19.37
N PHE A 352 -10.71 -13.23 -18.19
CA PHE A 352 -9.92 -13.52 -16.98
C PHE A 352 -8.98 -14.71 -17.22
N GLU A 353 -9.49 -15.82 -17.77
CA GLU A 353 -8.66 -17.00 -18.07
C GLU A 353 -7.56 -16.69 -19.09
N ARG A 354 -7.85 -15.86 -20.10
CA ARG A 354 -6.82 -15.38 -21.05
C ARG A 354 -5.74 -14.55 -20.36
N ALA A 355 -6.12 -13.69 -19.40
CA ALA A 355 -5.15 -12.90 -18.64
C ALA A 355 -4.22 -13.81 -17.81
N ILE A 356 -4.78 -14.84 -17.14
CA ILE A 356 -4.01 -15.81 -16.38
C ILE A 356 -3.09 -16.64 -17.27
N ALA A 357 -3.60 -17.12 -18.42
CA ALA A 357 -2.81 -17.87 -19.40
C ALA A 357 -1.65 -17.03 -19.98
N ALA A 358 -1.82 -15.70 -20.10
CA ALA A 358 -0.77 -14.76 -20.47
C ALA A 358 0.17 -14.38 -19.30
N GLY A 359 0.08 -15.05 -18.15
CA GLY A 359 0.93 -14.82 -16.98
C GLY A 359 0.64 -13.52 -16.22
N GLN A 360 -0.52 -12.89 -16.45
CA GLN A 360 -0.89 -11.66 -15.76
C GLN A 360 -1.49 -11.95 -14.38
N GLU A 361 -1.48 -10.95 -13.50
CA GLU A 361 -1.93 -11.08 -12.10
C GLU A 361 -3.44 -11.32 -11.94
N GLY A 362 -4.22 -11.08 -13.00
CA GLY A 362 -5.67 -11.16 -13.03
C GLY A 362 -6.31 -10.04 -13.84
N LEU A 363 -7.43 -9.50 -13.37
CA LEU A 363 -8.11 -8.37 -14.00
C LEU A 363 -8.30 -7.18 -13.06
N MET A 364 -8.37 -6.01 -13.65
CA MET A 364 -8.96 -4.80 -13.10
C MET A 364 -10.33 -4.59 -13.72
N ALA A 365 -11.39 -4.56 -12.90
CA ALA A 365 -12.71 -4.18 -13.34
C ALA A 365 -12.98 -2.72 -12.97
N LYS A 366 -13.53 -1.93 -13.87
CA LYS A 366 -13.74 -0.49 -13.72
C LYS A 366 -15.16 -0.09 -14.12
N ALA A 367 -15.80 0.74 -13.29
CA ALA A 367 -17.09 1.34 -13.63
C ALA A 367 -16.91 2.39 -14.74
N LEU A 368 -17.70 2.28 -15.82
CA LEU A 368 -17.59 3.15 -16.99
C LEU A 368 -17.89 4.62 -16.71
N GLU A 369 -18.85 4.88 -15.81
CA GLU A 369 -19.30 6.22 -15.44
C GLU A 369 -18.48 6.85 -14.28
N ALA A 370 -17.48 6.13 -13.76
CA ALA A 370 -16.71 6.62 -12.62
C ALA A 370 -15.72 7.71 -13.01
N ARG A 371 -15.68 8.76 -12.18
CA ARG A 371 -14.60 9.76 -12.19
C ARG A 371 -13.31 9.17 -11.64
N TYR A 372 -12.19 9.84 -11.86
CA TYR A 372 -10.94 9.49 -11.20
C TYR A 372 -10.96 10.03 -9.77
N ASP A 373 -11.12 9.14 -8.80
CA ASP A 373 -11.22 9.48 -7.36
C ASP A 373 -10.09 8.76 -6.61
N ALA A 374 -9.02 9.49 -6.35
CA ALA A 374 -7.84 8.98 -5.67
C ALA A 374 -7.93 9.10 -4.13
N GLY A 375 -7.03 8.39 -3.44
CA GLY A 375 -6.94 8.43 -1.99
C GLY A 375 -8.03 7.63 -1.26
N ALA A 376 -9.11 7.24 -1.93
CA ALA A 376 -10.12 6.35 -1.40
C ALA A 376 -9.98 4.96 -2.04
N ARG A 377 -10.20 3.91 -1.27
CA ARG A 377 -10.55 2.60 -1.82
C ARG A 377 -12.03 2.67 -2.23
N GLY A 378 -12.30 3.46 -3.26
CA GLY A 378 -13.62 3.57 -3.85
C GLY A 378 -14.03 2.25 -4.49
N ALA A 379 -15.33 2.02 -4.57
CA ALA A 379 -15.89 0.83 -5.19
C ALA A 379 -15.85 0.88 -6.73
N ALA A 380 -15.36 1.97 -7.33
CA ALA A 380 -15.36 2.15 -8.77
C ALA A 380 -14.29 1.35 -9.52
N TRP A 381 -13.25 0.89 -8.83
CA TRP A 381 -12.23 -0.03 -9.34
C TRP A 381 -12.16 -1.27 -8.46
N LEU A 382 -12.26 -2.43 -9.06
CA LEU A 382 -12.13 -3.73 -8.40
C LEU A 382 -11.01 -4.54 -9.03
N LYS A 383 -10.25 -5.25 -8.20
CA LYS A 383 -9.21 -6.18 -8.64
C LYS A 383 -9.68 -7.61 -8.45
N LEU A 384 -9.56 -8.40 -9.50
CA LEU A 384 -9.85 -9.82 -9.55
C LEU A 384 -8.53 -10.56 -9.70
N LYS A 385 -8.26 -11.49 -8.80
CA LYS A 385 -7.06 -12.33 -8.84
C LYS A 385 -7.45 -13.78 -8.71
N PRO A 386 -6.70 -14.72 -9.33
CA PRO A 386 -6.92 -16.13 -9.07
C PRO A 386 -6.71 -16.38 -7.57
N ALA A 387 -7.59 -17.12 -6.98
CA ALA A 387 -7.41 -17.60 -5.62
C ALA A 387 -6.84 -19.02 -5.69
N HIS A 388 -5.56 -19.17 -5.39
CA HIS A 388 -5.00 -20.48 -5.06
C HIS A 388 -5.40 -20.81 -3.64
N THR A 389 -5.81 -22.05 -3.41
CA THR A 389 -6.07 -22.57 -2.05
C THR A 389 -5.20 -23.78 -1.78
N LEU A 390 -4.78 -23.90 -0.53
CA LEU A 390 -4.11 -25.09 0.01
C LEU A 390 -4.78 -25.46 1.33
N ASP A 391 -4.93 -26.74 1.56
CA ASP A 391 -5.29 -27.28 2.86
C ASP A 391 -4.01 -27.51 3.68
N LEU A 392 -3.78 -26.65 4.66
CA LEU A 392 -2.57 -26.64 5.48
C LEU A 392 -2.87 -26.97 6.94
N VAL A 393 -1.87 -27.42 7.65
CA VAL A 393 -2.00 -27.75 9.08
C VAL A 393 -1.54 -26.59 9.94
N VAL A 394 -2.27 -26.33 11.03
CA VAL A 394 -1.88 -25.33 12.03
C VAL A 394 -0.80 -25.96 12.95
N LEU A 395 0.39 -25.35 12.96
CA LEU A 395 1.54 -25.79 13.76
C LEU A 395 1.67 -25.05 15.09
N ALA A 396 1.27 -23.78 15.10
CA ALA A 396 1.29 -22.90 16.25
C ALA A 396 0.37 -21.71 16.02
N ALA A 397 0.09 -20.94 17.06
CA ALA A 397 -0.59 -19.68 16.97
C ALA A 397 -0.03 -18.65 17.96
N GLU A 398 -0.09 -17.36 17.58
CA GLU A 398 0.35 -16.26 18.43
C GLU A 398 -0.85 -15.52 19.00
N TRP A 399 -0.68 -15.02 20.24
CA TRP A 399 -1.67 -14.13 20.87
C TRP A 399 -1.81 -12.83 20.10
N GLY A 400 -3.05 -12.42 19.89
CA GLY A 400 -3.38 -11.20 19.17
C GLY A 400 -3.13 -9.93 19.98
N HIS A 401 -2.99 -8.82 19.26
CA HIS A 401 -2.85 -7.48 19.81
C HIS A 401 -4.07 -6.61 19.49
N GLY A 402 -4.22 -5.51 20.24
CA GLY A 402 -5.33 -4.57 20.02
C GLY A 402 -6.70 -5.27 20.18
N ARG A 403 -7.57 -5.15 19.17
CA ARG A 403 -8.92 -5.77 19.15
C ARG A 403 -8.92 -7.28 19.35
N ARG A 404 -7.83 -7.95 19.03
CA ARG A 404 -7.68 -9.42 19.13
C ARG A 404 -6.96 -9.87 20.41
N ARG A 405 -6.76 -8.98 21.35
CA ARG A 405 -6.14 -9.32 22.65
C ARG A 405 -6.95 -10.41 23.35
N GLY A 406 -6.25 -11.42 23.86
CA GLY A 406 -6.87 -12.59 24.51
C GLY A 406 -7.33 -13.68 23.55
N ARG A 407 -7.08 -13.55 22.25
CA ARG A 407 -7.39 -14.54 21.21
C ARG A 407 -6.13 -14.98 20.48
N LEU A 408 -6.01 -16.24 20.14
CA LEU A 408 -4.97 -16.77 19.27
C LEU A 408 -5.31 -16.43 17.80
N SER A 409 -4.63 -15.47 17.21
CA SER A 409 -5.07 -14.82 15.97
C SER A 409 -4.05 -14.83 14.82
N ASN A 410 -2.82 -15.30 15.04
CA ASN A 410 -1.81 -15.40 14.00
C ASN A 410 -1.36 -16.87 13.89
N LEU A 411 -1.88 -17.57 12.91
CA LEU A 411 -1.65 -19.00 12.71
C LEU A 411 -0.32 -19.25 11.97
N HIS A 412 0.46 -20.19 12.45
CA HIS A 412 1.62 -20.76 11.75
C HIS A 412 1.13 -21.92 10.88
N LEU A 413 1.36 -21.84 9.58
CA LEU A 413 0.83 -22.75 8.57
C LEU A 413 1.92 -23.69 8.06
N GLY A 414 1.63 -24.99 8.04
CA GLY A 414 2.54 -26.02 7.55
C GLY A 414 1.95 -26.89 6.46
N ALA A 415 2.76 -27.17 5.43
CA ALA A 415 2.48 -28.22 4.45
C ALA A 415 3.08 -29.54 4.91
N ARG A 416 2.47 -30.65 4.56
CA ARG A 416 2.95 -31.99 4.91
C ARG A 416 4.23 -32.32 4.14
N ASP A 417 5.25 -32.83 4.81
CA ASP A 417 6.43 -33.42 4.19
C ASP A 417 6.21 -34.92 4.05
N ALA A 418 5.95 -35.38 2.82
CA ALA A 418 5.65 -36.77 2.55
C ALA A 418 6.91 -37.65 2.63
N ASP A 419 8.10 -37.08 2.40
CA ASP A 419 9.38 -37.83 2.34
C ASP A 419 10.07 -37.87 3.70
N ALA A 420 10.21 -36.70 4.37
CA ALA A 420 10.87 -36.63 5.67
C ALA A 420 9.92 -36.88 6.85
N GLY A 421 8.62 -36.89 6.61
CA GLY A 421 7.58 -36.92 7.65
C GLY A 421 7.40 -35.60 8.36
N GLY A 422 6.20 -35.39 8.96
CA GLY A 422 5.89 -34.16 9.65
C GLY A 422 5.44 -33.00 8.73
N PHE A 423 5.73 -31.77 9.15
CA PHE A 423 5.22 -30.58 8.46
C PHE A 423 6.29 -29.49 8.31
N VAL A 424 6.30 -28.84 7.15
CA VAL A 424 7.20 -27.74 6.81
C VAL A 424 6.45 -26.42 6.85
N MET A 425 6.89 -25.49 7.67
CA MET A 425 6.28 -24.18 7.81
C MET A 425 6.43 -23.35 6.54
N LEU A 426 5.30 -22.76 6.08
CA LEU A 426 5.19 -21.91 4.87
C LEU A 426 4.85 -20.44 5.19
N GLY A 427 4.63 -20.10 6.45
CA GLY A 427 4.30 -18.73 6.81
C GLY A 427 3.32 -18.62 7.95
N LYS A 428 2.92 -17.37 8.18
CA LYS A 428 1.93 -17.00 9.20
C LYS A 428 0.79 -16.23 8.58
N THR A 429 -0.41 -16.37 9.15
CA THR A 429 -1.54 -15.52 8.76
C THR A 429 -2.43 -15.14 9.94
N PHE A 430 -2.87 -13.88 9.92
CA PHE A 430 -3.89 -13.35 10.82
C PHE A 430 -5.13 -12.85 10.08
N LYS A 431 -5.25 -13.16 8.78
CA LYS A 431 -6.32 -12.67 7.90
C LYS A 431 -7.37 -13.74 7.63
N GLY A 432 -8.60 -13.31 7.30
CA GLY A 432 -9.70 -14.19 6.90
C GLY A 432 -10.50 -14.77 8.06
N MET A 433 -10.23 -14.37 9.30
CA MET A 433 -10.89 -14.92 10.49
C MET A 433 -11.94 -13.92 11.03
N THR A 434 -13.18 -14.39 11.20
CA THR A 434 -14.25 -13.68 11.91
C THR A 434 -14.00 -13.72 13.43
N ASP A 435 -14.71 -12.90 14.19
CA ASP A 435 -14.61 -12.92 15.66
C ASP A 435 -15.07 -14.27 16.24
N GLU A 436 -16.11 -14.88 15.68
CA GLU A 436 -16.59 -16.23 16.03
C GLU A 436 -15.53 -17.32 15.76
N MET A 437 -14.86 -17.23 14.60
CA MET A 437 -13.75 -18.14 14.28
C MET A 437 -12.60 -17.96 15.26
N LEU A 438 -12.27 -16.72 15.65
CA LEU A 438 -11.21 -16.42 16.61
C LEU A 438 -11.51 -16.98 18.00
N ASP A 439 -12.75 -16.92 18.45
CA ASP A 439 -13.16 -17.46 19.76
C ASP A 439 -13.12 -19.00 19.74
N TRP A 440 -13.68 -19.62 18.73
CA TRP A 440 -13.65 -21.06 18.53
C TRP A 440 -12.22 -21.61 18.41
N GLN A 441 -11.42 -21.01 17.52
CA GLN A 441 -10.04 -21.49 17.30
C GLN A 441 -9.16 -21.31 18.53
N THR A 442 -9.38 -20.25 19.33
CA THR A 442 -8.61 -20.04 20.55
C THR A 442 -8.85 -21.17 21.55
N ALA A 443 -10.10 -21.56 21.77
CA ALA A 443 -10.44 -22.70 22.61
C ALA A 443 -9.84 -24.00 22.07
N LYS A 444 -10.01 -24.25 20.76
CA LYS A 444 -9.54 -25.48 20.11
C LYS A 444 -8.01 -25.60 20.12
N LEU A 445 -7.28 -24.51 19.84
CA LEU A 445 -5.81 -24.53 19.85
C LEU A 445 -5.24 -24.70 21.24
N LEU A 446 -5.90 -24.20 22.29
CA LEU A 446 -5.50 -24.44 23.68
C LEU A 446 -5.72 -25.89 24.10
N GLU A 447 -6.76 -26.59 23.59
CA GLU A 447 -6.91 -28.05 23.79
C GLU A 447 -5.77 -28.85 23.13
N LEU A 448 -5.22 -28.36 22.05
CA LEU A 448 -4.14 -28.99 21.30
C LEU A 448 -2.76 -28.53 21.74
N GLU A 449 -2.65 -27.64 22.72
CA GLU A 449 -1.38 -27.08 23.17
C GLU A 449 -0.40 -28.18 23.60
N THR A 450 0.83 -28.08 23.10
CA THR A 450 1.94 -28.96 23.49
C THR A 450 2.99 -28.22 24.30
N ARG A 451 3.23 -26.95 23.95
CA ARG A 451 4.15 -26.06 24.67
C ARG A 451 3.81 -24.60 24.38
N ARG A 452 4.32 -23.72 25.24
CA ARG A 452 4.16 -22.27 25.06
C ARG A 452 5.52 -21.59 25.22
N GLU A 453 5.81 -20.68 24.30
CA GLU A 453 7.03 -19.87 24.33
C GLU A 453 6.63 -18.39 24.11
N LEU A 454 6.84 -17.54 25.12
CA LEU A 454 6.47 -16.13 25.09
C LEU A 454 5.00 -15.94 24.67
N HIS A 455 4.78 -15.44 23.46
CA HIS A 455 3.46 -15.16 22.89
C HIS A 455 2.98 -16.24 21.90
N VAL A 456 3.74 -17.31 21.71
CA VAL A 456 3.45 -18.40 20.79
C VAL A 456 2.97 -19.64 21.53
N VAL A 457 1.84 -20.19 21.10
CA VAL A 457 1.30 -21.47 21.56
C VAL A 457 1.52 -22.50 20.46
N TYR A 458 2.36 -23.49 20.71
CA TYR A 458 2.60 -24.63 19.81
C TYR A 458 1.56 -25.70 20.05
N VAL A 459 1.04 -26.30 18.98
CA VAL A 459 -0.07 -27.24 19.07
C VAL A 459 0.27 -28.58 18.40
N ARG A 460 -0.45 -29.65 18.76
CA ARG A 460 -0.43 -30.88 17.97
C ARG A 460 -0.96 -30.55 16.57
N PRO A 461 -0.27 -30.98 15.51
CA PRO A 461 -0.62 -30.65 14.12
C PRO A 461 -1.80 -31.51 13.63
N GLU A 462 -2.98 -31.26 14.19
CA GLU A 462 -4.22 -32.01 13.91
C GLU A 462 -5.23 -31.17 13.12
N LEU A 463 -5.17 -29.83 13.27
CA LEU A 463 -6.17 -28.94 12.74
C LEU A 463 -5.82 -28.51 11.32
N VAL A 464 -6.63 -28.90 10.34
CA VAL A 464 -6.48 -28.53 8.93
C VAL A 464 -7.30 -27.27 8.63
N VAL A 465 -6.72 -26.37 7.86
CA VAL A 465 -7.31 -25.10 7.47
C VAL A 465 -7.12 -24.85 5.97
N GLU A 466 -8.19 -24.53 5.27
CA GLU A 466 -8.12 -24.05 3.88
C GLU A 466 -7.65 -22.61 3.87
N VAL A 467 -6.54 -22.38 3.16
CA VAL A 467 -5.84 -21.10 3.09
C VAL A 467 -5.81 -20.62 1.65
N ALA A 468 -6.43 -19.49 1.37
CA ALA A 468 -6.27 -18.81 0.09
C ALA A 468 -5.03 -17.91 0.12
N PHE A 469 -4.30 -17.85 -0.99
CA PHE A 469 -3.10 -17.04 -1.14
C PHE A 469 -2.95 -16.53 -2.57
N ASN A 470 -2.10 -15.53 -2.78
CA ASN A 470 -1.96 -14.86 -4.07
C ASN A 470 -0.70 -15.25 -4.85
N GLY A 471 0.13 -16.12 -4.31
CA GLY A 471 1.37 -16.59 -4.93
C GLY A 471 2.36 -17.10 -3.89
N ILE A 472 3.44 -17.69 -4.36
CA ILE A 472 4.51 -18.26 -3.55
C ILE A 472 5.80 -17.48 -3.83
N GLN A 473 6.60 -17.26 -2.81
CA GLN A 473 7.90 -16.60 -2.96
C GLN A 473 9.00 -17.38 -2.25
N ALA A 474 10.22 -17.26 -2.75
CA ALA A 474 11.39 -17.75 -2.03
C ALA A 474 11.53 -17.00 -0.68
N SER A 475 11.85 -17.73 0.37
CA SER A 475 11.99 -17.20 1.72
C SER A 475 13.17 -17.81 2.45
N PRO A 476 14.14 -17.02 2.91
CA PRO A 476 15.22 -17.51 3.75
C PRO A 476 14.78 -17.74 5.21
N THR A 477 13.58 -17.30 5.57
CA THR A 477 13.07 -17.36 6.96
C THR A 477 12.52 -18.72 7.33
N TYR A 478 11.93 -19.44 6.36
CA TYR A 478 11.28 -20.71 6.60
C TYR A 478 12.12 -21.88 6.06
N ALA A 479 12.16 -22.98 6.81
CA ALA A 479 12.98 -24.16 6.49
C ALA A 479 12.67 -24.75 5.11
N GLY A 480 11.43 -24.63 4.63
CA GLY A 480 11.04 -25.07 3.29
C GLY A 480 11.55 -24.20 2.13
N GLY A 481 12.22 -23.07 2.42
CA GLY A 481 12.71 -22.12 1.42
C GLY A 481 11.62 -21.30 0.74
N LEU A 482 10.35 -21.49 1.08
CA LEU A 482 9.17 -20.89 0.46
C LEU A 482 8.26 -20.22 1.49
N ALA A 483 7.52 -19.20 1.05
CA ALA A 483 6.49 -18.53 1.84
C ALA A 483 5.27 -18.18 0.99
N LEU A 484 4.07 -18.30 1.57
CA LEU A 484 2.83 -17.89 0.94
C LEU A 484 2.67 -16.35 0.99
N ARG A 485 2.35 -15.75 -0.14
CA ARG A 485 2.06 -14.31 -0.24
C ARG A 485 0.59 -14.04 0.06
N PHE A 486 0.33 -13.13 1.00
CA PHE A 486 -1.02 -12.69 1.38
C PHE A 486 -1.97 -13.81 1.80
N ALA A 487 -1.44 -14.83 2.47
CA ALA A 487 -2.24 -15.93 3.01
C ALA A 487 -3.41 -15.44 3.87
N ARG A 488 -4.59 -16.02 3.67
CA ARG A 488 -5.79 -15.77 4.46
C ARG A 488 -6.55 -17.07 4.69
N VAL A 489 -7.07 -17.25 5.88
CA VAL A 489 -7.94 -18.38 6.22
C VAL A 489 -9.26 -18.23 5.47
N VAL A 490 -9.70 -19.30 4.79
CA VAL A 490 -11.01 -19.40 4.16
C VAL A 490 -11.97 -20.08 5.14
N ARG A 491 -11.59 -21.26 5.62
CA ARG A 491 -12.38 -22.06 6.59
C ARG A 491 -11.50 -23.12 7.22
N TYR A 492 -11.94 -23.64 8.34
CA TYR A 492 -11.40 -24.88 8.89
C TYR A 492 -11.96 -26.09 8.15
N ARG A 493 -11.17 -27.16 8.09
CA ARG A 493 -11.48 -28.40 7.40
C ARG A 493 -11.61 -29.56 8.40
N PRO A 494 -12.70 -29.62 9.20
CA PRO A 494 -12.90 -30.71 10.16
C PRO A 494 -13.16 -32.06 9.47
N ASP A 495 -13.44 -32.02 8.16
CA ASP A 495 -13.59 -33.16 7.27
C ASP A 495 -12.26 -33.81 6.85
N LYS A 496 -11.11 -33.18 7.14
CA LYS A 496 -9.79 -33.65 6.76
C LYS A 496 -8.91 -33.91 7.97
N ALA A 497 -8.20 -35.03 7.94
CA ALA A 497 -7.09 -35.30 8.86
C ALA A 497 -5.79 -34.63 8.38
N ALA A 498 -4.83 -34.44 9.27
CA ALA A 498 -3.59 -33.75 8.98
C ALA A 498 -2.74 -34.43 7.87
N ASP A 499 -2.83 -35.74 7.75
CA ASP A 499 -2.18 -36.54 6.70
C ASP A 499 -2.82 -36.37 5.31
N GLN A 500 -4.01 -35.76 5.23
CA GLN A 500 -4.71 -35.41 4.00
C GLN A 500 -4.45 -33.95 3.56
N SER A 501 -3.62 -33.22 4.30
CA SER A 501 -3.22 -31.87 3.93
C SER A 501 -2.28 -31.85 2.72
N ASP A 502 -2.21 -30.70 2.05
CA ASP A 502 -1.34 -30.51 0.89
C ASP A 502 0.14 -30.65 1.26
N THR A 503 0.92 -31.19 0.31
CA THR A 503 2.33 -31.47 0.53
C THR A 503 3.22 -30.30 0.16
N ILE A 504 4.41 -30.25 0.75
CA ILE A 504 5.44 -29.26 0.39
C ILE A 504 5.85 -29.39 -1.09
N GLU A 505 5.77 -30.60 -1.66
CA GLU A 505 6.09 -30.82 -3.07
C GLU A 505 4.99 -30.19 -3.98
N ALA A 506 3.71 -30.27 -3.61
CA ALA A 506 2.64 -29.59 -4.31
C ALA A 506 2.87 -28.05 -4.32
N VAL A 507 3.33 -27.51 -3.18
CA VAL A 507 3.70 -26.08 -3.08
C VAL A 507 4.90 -25.74 -3.97
N ARG A 508 5.92 -26.57 -4.01
CA ARG A 508 7.09 -26.42 -4.91
C ARG A 508 6.69 -26.45 -6.38
N GLN A 509 5.77 -27.35 -6.76
CA GLN A 509 5.25 -27.43 -8.13
C GLN A 509 4.49 -26.18 -8.52
N LEU A 510 3.63 -25.64 -7.64
CA LEU A 510 2.94 -24.38 -7.86
C LEU A 510 3.94 -23.25 -8.05
N HIS A 511 4.97 -23.16 -7.20
CA HIS A 511 6.01 -22.13 -7.31
C HIS A 511 6.79 -22.22 -8.63
N ARG A 512 7.18 -23.42 -9.08
CA ARG A 512 7.85 -23.60 -10.39
C ARG A 512 6.96 -23.18 -11.56
N ARG A 513 5.65 -23.46 -11.50
CA ARG A 513 4.69 -22.98 -12.51
C ARG A 513 4.61 -21.44 -12.53
N GLU A 514 4.56 -20.79 -11.37
CA GLU A 514 4.59 -19.33 -11.29
C GLU A 514 5.88 -18.72 -11.86
N LEU A 515 7.01 -19.44 -11.77
CA LEU A 515 8.28 -19.03 -12.36
C LEU A 515 8.39 -19.34 -13.86
N GLY A 516 7.46 -20.13 -14.43
CA GLY A 516 7.53 -20.60 -15.82
C GLY A 516 8.62 -21.64 -16.06
N GLU A 517 8.93 -22.45 -15.05
CA GLU A 517 9.94 -23.52 -15.08
C GLU A 517 9.32 -24.91 -15.36
N LEU A 518 8.00 -24.98 -15.56
CA LEU A 518 7.22 -26.19 -15.87
C LEU A 518 6.31 -25.94 -17.06
#